data_f5a58823ef4846764e3f6a244797357f
#
_entry.id   f5a58823ef4846764e3f6a244797357f
#
_cell.length_a   1.000
_cell.length_b   1.000
_cell.length_c   1.000
_cell.angle_alpha   90.00
_cell.angle_beta   90.00
_cell.angle_gamma   90.00
#
_symmetry.space_group_name_H-M   'P 1'
#
loop_
_entity.id
_entity.type
_entity.pdbx_description
1 polymer ?
#
loop_
_entity_poly.entity_id
_entity_poly.type
_entity_poly.pdbx_seq_one_letter_code
_entity_poly.pdbx_strand_id
1 'polypeptide(L)'
;MSENHFAEDALLAHIHASVPGAAHVLVGPGDDMAVIKVRGDHLLAAKDVLVEGRHFLASASMAQIGRKAVTRNISDVAAMAAQPVAILAACVLPRSITQARAQELVDAISHTAARFGAPLIGGDTCLHVGNGPLTLCVTVLAEPLEGVKPILRGGARAGDQLFVTGALGGSLAKDGGGHHFTFEPRLAESHALARLLGANLHAMMDLSDGLARDGSRLAEASALQAVIIAEQLPCTPACVQAHTQAKAWQGALGDGEDYELLFAVAAGVQMPSTIGPNNTPITCIGSLQALPFPNDTALLCLHNHQSVDVSKLGHWHDSI
;
A
#
# COMPACT_ATOMS: atom_id res chain seq x y z
N MET A 1 -11.98 -17.95 38.13
CA MET A 1 -12.02 -16.85 37.14
C MET A 1 -12.07 -17.52 35.78
N SER A 2 -13.21 -17.48 35.09
CA SER A 2 -13.34 -18.08 33.76
C SER A 2 -12.37 -17.32 32.81
N GLU A 3 -11.35 -18.01 32.34
CA GLU A 3 -10.55 -17.52 31.25
C GLU A 3 -11.52 -17.15 30.10
N ASN A 4 -11.41 -15.94 29.62
CA ASN A 4 -12.24 -15.41 28.54
C ASN A 4 -11.79 -16.08 27.22
N HIS A 5 -12.22 -17.33 27.02
CA HIS A 5 -11.92 -18.07 25.79
C HIS A 5 -12.60 -17.41 24.60
N PHE A 6 -11.94 -17.45 23.47
CA PHE A 6 -12.51 -17.00 22.19
C PHE A 6 -13.76 -17.84 21.87
N ALA A 7 -14.83 -17.14 21.49
CA ALA A 7 -16.07 -17.73 21.01
C ALA A 7 -16.43 -17.05 19.68
N GLU A 8 -16.49 -17.83 18.62
CA GLU A 8 -16.77 -17.35 17.26
C GLU A 8 -18.13 -16.64 17.20
N ASP A 9 -19.18 -17.23 17.73
CA ASP A 9 -20.53 -16.64 17.76
C ASP A 9 -20.55 -15.27 18.46
N ALA A 10 -19.75 -15.11 19.52
CA ALA A 10 -19.65 -13.83 20.22
C ALA A 10 -18.89 -12.77 19.38
N LEU A 11 -17.91 -13.17 18.60
CA LEU A 11 -17.25 -12.27 17.65
C LEU A 11 -18.18 -11.90 16.49
N LEU A 12 -18.92 -12.83 15.93
CA LEU A 12 -19.90 -12.57 14.88
C LEU A 12 -21.00 -11.60 15.37
N ALA A 13 -21.54 -11.85 16.57
CA ALA A 13 -22.52 -10.92 17.18
C ALA A 13 -21.94 -9.51 17.37
N HIS A 14 -20.67 -9.40 17.76
CA HIS A 14 -19.98 -8.12 17.88
C HIS A 14 -19.85 -7.43 16.50
N ILE A 15 -19.44 -8.15 15.45
CA ILE A 15 -19.32 -7.65 14.09
C ILE A 15 -20.67 -7.08 13.62
N HIS A 16 -21.76 -7.84 13.77
CA HIS A 16 -23.09 -7.41 13.35
C HIS A 16 -23.56 -6.14 14.07
N ALA A 17 -23.15 -5.95 15.32
CA ALA A 17 -23.56 -4.80 16.14
C ALA A 17 -22.69 -3.56 15.91
N SER A 18 -21.42 -3.71 15.57
CA SER A 18 -20.42 -2.63 15.61
C SER A 18 -19.96 -2.13 14.24
N VAL A 19 -20.10 -2.94 13.17
CA VAL A 19 -19.64 -2.55 11.84
C VAL A 19 -20.45 -1.37 11.29
N PRO A 20 -19.82 -0.24 10.95
CA PRO A 20 -20.53 0.91 10.38
C PRO A 20 -21.18 0.56 9.04
N GLY A 21 -22.45 0.91 8.89
CA GLY A 21 -23.16 0.81 7.61
C GLY A 21 -22.74 1.91 6.62
N ALA A 22 -23.01 1.68 5.33
CA ALA A 22 -22.85 2.69 4.28
C ALA A 22 -24.02 2.62 3.28
N ALA A 23 -24.38 3.75 2.68
CA ALA A 23 -25.56 3.85 1.82
C ALA A 23 -25.52 2.95 0.56
N HIS A 24 -24.33 2.58 0.11
CA HIS A 24 -24.14 1.67 -1.04
C HIS A 24 -24.09 0.19 -0.64
N VAL A 25 -24.02 -0.14 0.64
CA VAL A 25 -24.12 -1.51 1.15
C VAL A 25 -25.59 -1.81 1.41
N LEU A 26 -26.18 -2.65 0.58
CA LEU A 26 -27.59 -3.02 0.67
C LEU A 26 -27.82 -4.18 1.63
N VAL A 27 -26.87 -5.13 1.67
CA VAL A 27 -26.81 -6.23 2.62
C VAL A 27 -25.35 -6.29 3.13
N GLY A 28 -25.17 -6.12 4.42
CA GLY A 28 -23.85 -6.16 5.09
C GLY A 28 -23.56 -7.53 5.72
N PRO A 29 -22.68 -7.60 6.72
CA PRO A 29 -22.40 -8.83 7.44
C PRO A 29 -23.65 -9.43 8.07
N GLY A 30 -23.83 -10.76 7.99
CA GLY A 30 -24.95 -11.49 8.61
C GLY A 30 -25.78 -12.32 7.64
N ASP A 31 -25.57 -12.19 6.34
CA ASP A 31 -26.11 -13.06 5.30
C ASP A 31 -24.96 -13.82 4.63
N ASP A 32 -25.28 -14.83 3.79
CA ASP A 32 -24.28 -15.64 3.06
C ASP A 32 -23.36 -14.78 2.18
N MET A 33 -23.90 -13.70 1.63
CA MET A 33 -23.18 -12.74 0.79
C MET A 33 -23.58 -11.30 1.10
N ALA A 34 -22.62 -10.39 1.05
CA ALA A 34 -22.92 -8.96 1.03
C ALA A 34 -23.45 -8.53 -0.34
N VAL A 35 -24.36 -7.54 -0.35
CA VAL A 35 -24.87 -6.90 -1.57
C VAL A 35 -24.46 -5.44 -1.56
N ILE A 36 -23.66 -5.04 -2.55
CA ILE A 36 -23.24 -3.65 -2.74
C ILE A 36 -23.77 -3.07 -4.04
N LYS A 37 -24.10 -1.80 -4.02
CA LYS A 37 -24.46 -1.03 -5.22
C LYS A 37 -23.18 -0.43 -5.80
N VAL A 38 -22.85 -0.77 -7.04
CA VAL A 38 -21.76 -0.20 -7.82
C VAL A 38 -22.29 0.85 -8.79
N ARG A 39 -21.48 1.87 -9.11
CA ARG A 39 -21.88 3.00 -9.96
C ARG A 39 -21.57 2.79 -11.43
N GLY A 40 -20.54 2.02 -11.74
CA GLY A 40 -20.04 1.78 -13.09
C GLY A 40 -20.19 0.34 -13.54
N ASP A 41 -19.57 0.04 -14.68
CA ASP A 41 -19.50 -1.28 -15.30
C ASP A 41 -18.18 -2.02 -14.99
N HIS A 42 -17.26 -1.36 -14.26
CA HIS A 42 -15.98 -1.92 -13.85
C HIS A 42 -15.86 -1.92 -12.33
N LEU A 43 -15.38 -3.04 -11.79
CA LEU A 43 -14.99 -3.19 -10.40
C LEU A 43 -13.51 -3.57 -10.35
N LEU A 44 -12.75 -2.84 -9.54
CA LEU A 44 -11.36 -3.14 -9.23
C LEU A 44 -11.32 -3.94 -7.94
N ALA A 45 -10.37 -4.87 -7.84
CA ALA A 45 -10.16 -5.66 -6.63
C ALA A 45 -8.68 -5.87 -6.40
N ALA A 46 -8.25 -5.73 -5.15
CA ALA A 46 -6.91 -6.08 -4.69
C ALA A 46 -7.00 -6.88 -3.39
N LYS A 47 -5.92 -7.56 -3.04
CA LYS A 47 -5.88 -8.44 -1.87
C LYS A 47 -4.47 -8.54 -1.32
N ASP A 48 -4.36 -8.29 -0.03
CA ASP A 48 -3.10 -8.39 0.72
C ASP A 48 -3.20 -9.36 1.89
N VAL A 49 -2.05 -9.99 2.19
CA VAL A 49 -1.88 -10.88 3.36
C VAL A 49 -0.92 -10.26 4.35
N LEU A 50 -1.30 -10.22 5.63
CA LEU A 50 -0.42 -9.91 6.76
C LEU A 50 -0.20 -11.15 7.60
N VAL A 51 1.07 -11.45 7.94
CA VAL A 51 1.47 -12.59 8.76
C VAL A 51 2.36 -12.10 9.90
N GLU A 52 2.03 -12.48 11.12
CA GLU A 52 2.87 -12.26 12.31
C GLU A 52 4.25 -12.89 12.11
N GLY A 53 5.28 -12.19 12.57
CA GLY A 53 6.66 -12.59 12.38
C GLY A 53 7.26 -12.17 11.03
N ARG A 54 6.42 -11.78 10.04
CA ARG A 54 6.87 -11.29 8.75
C ARG A 54 6.53 -9.81 8.53
N HIS A 55 5.29 -9.41 8.75
CA HIS A 55 4.80 -8.07 8.45
C HIS A 55 4.60 -7.22 9.71
N PHE A 56 4.58 -7.87 10.86
CA PHE A 56 4.51 -7.25 12.18
C PHE A 56 5.01 -8.24 13.24
N LEU A 57 5.50 -7.71 14.37
CA LEU A 57 5.90 -8.52 15.49
C LEU A 57 4.72 -8.77 16.43
N ALA A 58 4.81 -9.82 17.26
CA ALA A 58 3.81 -10.17 18.28
C ALA A 58 3.55 -9.05 19.31
N SER A 59 4.48 -8.08 19.43
CA SER A 59 4.36 -6.89 20.26
C SER A 59 3.41 -5.81 19.70
N ALA A 60 3.04 -5.90 18.42
CA ALA A 60 2.13 -4.93 17.81
C ALA A 60 0.72 -5.03 18.43
N SER A 61 0.07 -3.89 18.62
CA SER A 61 -1.32 -3.85 19.10
C SER A 61 -2.29 -4.29 17.99
N MET A 62 -3.45 -4.80 18.39
CA MET A 62 -4.51 -5.16 17.43
C MET A 62 -4.95 -3.95 16.62
N ALA A 63 -4.95 -2.76 17.23
CA ALA A 63 -5.23 -1.50 16.55
C ALA A 63 -4.23 -1.21 15.41
N GLN A 64 -2.94 -1.39 15.65
CA GLN A 64 -1.89 -1.22 14.62
C GLN A 64 -2.03 -2.26 13.50
N ILE A 65 -2.25 -3.52 13.88
CA ILE A 65 -2.38 -4.63 12.92
C ILE A 65 -3.60 -4.43 12.03
N GLY A 66 -4.77 -4.16 12.62
CA GLY A 66 -6.01 -3.95 11.87
C GLY A 66 -5.94 -2.71 10.95
N ARG A 67 -5.34 -1.61 11.45
CA ARG A 67 -5.09 -0.43 10.62
C ARG A 67 -4.18 -0.75 9.43
N LYS A 68 -3.02 -1.37 9.66
CA LYS A 68 -2.07 -1.74 8.62
C LYS A 68 -2.71 -2.65 7.57
N ALA A 69 -3.50 -3.63 7.99
CA ALA A 69 -4.19 -4.56 7.09
C ALA A 69 -5.11 -3.84 6.08
N VAL A 70 -5.80 -2.78 6.52
CA VAL A 70 -6.67 -1.99 5.65
C VAL A 70 -5.85 -1.00 4.81
N THR A 71 -4.95 -0.23 5.43
CA THR A 71 -4.24 0.87 4.74
C THR A 71 -3.36 0.39 3.61
N ARG A 72 -2.79 -0.82 3.66
CA ARG A 72 -2.06 -1.42 2.54
C ARG A 72 -2.96 -1.59 1.33
N ASN A 73 -4.13 -2.19 1.51
CA ASN A 73 -5.10 -2.35 0.42
C ASN A 73 -5.63 -1.01 -0.13
N ILE A 74 -5.79 0.01 0.73
CA ILE A 74 -6.15 1.37 0.26
C ILE A 74 -5.00 2.00 -0.53
N SER A 75 -3.73 1.63 -0.26
CA SER A 75 -2.58 2.05 -1.06
C SER A 75 -2.66 1.50 -2.50
N ASP A 76 -3.07 0.23 -2.69
CA ASP A 76 -3.33 -0.33 -4.02
C ASP A 76 -4.42 0.45 -4.77
N VAL A 77 -5.47 0.85 -4.06
CA VAL A 77 -6.54 1.68 -4.65
C VAL A 77 -6.01 3.05 -5.05
N ALA A 78 -5.17 3.67 -4.21
CA ALA A 78 -4.49 4.92 -4.52
C ALA A 78 -3.58 4.79 -5.74
N ALA A 79 -2.82 3.69 -5.85
CA ALA A 79 -1.94 3.39 -6.99
C ALA A 79 -2.67 3.45 -8.34
N MET A 80 -3.97 3.18 -8.38
CA MET A 80 -4.79 3.20 -9.59
C MET A 80 -5.69 4.45 -9.71
N ALA A 81 -5.58 5.42 -8.81
CA ALA A 81 -6.47 6.57 -8.69
C ALA A 81 -7.95 6.18 -8.65
N ALA A 82 -8.27 5.09 -7.95
CA ALA A 82 -9.61 4.55 -7.84
C ALA A 82 -10.29 5.00 -6.53
N GLN A 83 -11.60 4.74 -6.41
CA GLN A 83 -12.40 5.04 -5.24
C GLN A 83 -12.70 3.74 -4.48
N PRO A 84 -12.27 3.58 -3.22
CA PRO A 84 -12.60 2.39 -2.44
C PRO A 84 -14.12 2.30 -2.19
N VAL A 85 -14.69 1.09 -2.19
CA VAL A 85 -16.12 0.88 -1.94
C VAL A 85 -16.41 -0.14 -0.85
N ALA A 86 -15.58 -1.16 -0.67
CA ALA A 86 -15.83 -2.19 0.35
C ALA A 86 -14.55 -2.94 0.73
N ILE A 87 -14.55 -3.51 1.94
CA ILE A 87 -13.51 -4.41 2.44
C ILE A 87 -14.14 -5.75 2.83
N LEU A 88 -13.43 -6.83 2.54
CA LEU A 88 -13.66 -8.17 3.08
C LEU A 88 -12.39 -8.58 3.86
N ALA A 89 -12.54 -9.19 5.03
CA ALA A 89 -11.40 -9.58 5.87
C ALA A 89 -11.51 -11.04 6.34
N ALA A 90 -10.52 -11.87 6.00
CA ALA A 90 -10.37 -13.19 6.56
C ALA A 90 -9.25 -13.20 7.60
N CYS A 91 -9.49 -13.83 8.76
CA CYS A 91 -8.57 -13.89 9.88
C CYS A 91 -8.34 -15.34 10.31
N VAL A 92 -7.07 -15.76 10.31
CA VAL A 92 -6.65 -17.00 10.97
C VAL A 92 -6.01 -16.64 12.31
N LEU A 93 -6.72 -16.90 13.38
CA LEU A 93 -6.36 -16.44 14.72
C LEU A 93 -5.53 -17.49 15.48
N PRO A 94 -4.50 -17.09 16.25
CA PRO A 94 -3.81 -18.01 17.14
C PRO A 94 -4.77 -18.55 18.20
N ARG A 95 -4.62 -19.82 18.59
CA ARG A 95 -5.51 -20.45 19.57
C ARG A 95 -5.49 -19.77 20.94
N SER A 96 -4.44 -19.04 21.25
CA SER A 96 -4.28 -18.28 22.50
C SER A 96 -4.96 -16.90 22.47
N ILE A 97 -5.62 -16.52 21.37
CA ILE A 97 -6.27 -15.20 21.29
C ILE A 97 -7.43 -15.11 22.29
N THR A 98 -7.55 -13.96 22.93
CA THR A 98 -8.71 -13.68 23.78
C THR A 98 -9.83 -13.03 22.97
N GLN A 99 -11.07 -13.18 23.43
CA GLN A 99 -12.24 -12.54 22.81
C GLN A 99 -12.05 -11.02 22.65
N ALA A 100 -11.53 -10.36 23.68
CA ALA A 100 -11.28 -8.92 23.67
C ALA A 100 -10.28 -8.51 22.57
N ARG A 101 -9.20 -9.25 22.39
CA ARG A 101 -8.21 -8.98 21.32
C ARG A 101 -8.78 -9.21 19.92
N ALA A 102 -9.61 -10.26 19.76
CA ALA A 102 -10.27 -10.51 18.47
C ALA A 102 -11.24 -9.37 18.13
N GLN A 103 -12.01 -8.89 19.09
CA GLN A 103 -12.91 -7.74 18.91
C GLN A 103 -12.15 -6.46 18.60
N GLU A 104 -11.08 -6.16 19.36
CA GLU A 104 -10.20 -4.99 19.07
C GLU A 104 -9.65 -5.01 17.65
N LEU A 105 -9.24 -6.19 17.15
CA LEU A 105 -8.75 -6.35 15.77
C LEU A 105 -9.83 -6.02 14.74
N VAL A 106 -11.02 -6.59 14.91
CA VAL A 106 -12.15 -6.35 13.99
C VAL A 106 -12.59 -4.89 14.03
N ASP A 107 -12.64 -4.28 15.20
CA ASP A 107 -12.98 -2.86 15.36
C ASP A 107 -11.95 -1.98 14.66
N ALA A 108 -10.67 -2.30 14.78
CA ALA A 108 -9.61 -1.55 14.09
C ALA A 108 -9.72 -1.67 12.57
N ILE A 109 -10.01 -2.87 12.04
CA ILE A 109 -10.26 -3.08 10.60
C ILE A 109 -11.48 -2.26 10.17
N SER A 110 -12.59 -2.43 10.85
CA SER A 110 -13.88 -1.82 10.51
C SER A 110 -13.84 -0.28 10.53
N HIS A 111 -13.32 0.31 11.62
CA HIS A 111 -13.19 1.76 11.75
C HIS A 111 -12.21 2.34 10.72
N THR A 112 -11.08 1.66 10.47
CA THR A 112 -10.13 2.14 9.47
C THR A 112 -10.75 2.08 8.07
N ALA A 113 -11.42 1.00 7.72
CA ALA A 113 -12.10 0.83 6.44
C ALA A 113 -13.18 1.91 6.20
N ALA A 114 -14.01 2.15 7.21
CA ALA A 114 -15.06 3.18 7.16
C ALA A 114 -14.50 4.60 6.93
N ARG A 115 -13.32 4.91 7.48
CA ARG A 115 -12.62 6.20 7.26
C ARG A 115 -12.34 6.48 5.79
N PHE A 116 -12.08 5.43 4.99
CA PHE A 116 -11.84 5.55 3.55
C PHE A 116 -13.09 5.33 2.70
N GLY A 117 -14.27 5.26 3.32
CA GLY A 117 -15.53 5.02 2.62
C GLY A 117 -15.70 3.59 2.08
N ALA A 118 -14.90 2.64 2.57
CA ALA A 118 -14.92 1.24 2.19
C ALA A 118 -15.29 0.35 3.39
N PRO A 119 -16.54 0.34 3.84
CA PRO A 119 -16.94 -0.41 5.03
C PRO A 119 -16.58 -1.90 4.93
N LEU A 120 -16.35 -2.53 6.08
CA LEU A 120 -16.22 -3.98 6.17
C LEU A 120 -17.60 -4.60 5.89
N ILE A 121 -17.71 -5.40 4.83
CA ILE A 121 -18.99 -5.97 4.38
C ILE A 121 -19.10 -7.47 4.60
N GLY A 122 -18.03 -8.11 5.04
CA GLY A 122 -18.00 -9.56 5.30
C GLY A 122 -16.58 -10.05 5.50
N GLY A 123 -16.46 -11.35 5.68
CA GLY A 123 -15.18 -12.00 5.91
C GLY A 123 -15.34 -13.40 6.47
N ASP A 124 -14.25 -13.94 6.96
CA ASP A 124 -14.20 -15.26 7.58
C ASP A 124 -13.24 -15.26 8.77
N THR A 125 -13.48 -16.09 9.75
CA THR A 125 -12.62 -16.21 10.92
C THR A 125 -12.48 -17.68 11.34
N CYS A 126 -11.26 -18.14 11.46
CA CYS A 126 -10.98 -19.47 11.99
C CYS A 126 -9.83 -19.44 13.00
N LEU A 127 -9.76 -20.48 13.84
CA LEU A 127 -8.65 -20.69 14.76
C LEU A 127 -7.64 -21.68 14.19
N HIS A 128 -6.36 -21.44 14.44
CA HIS A 128 -5.34 -22.48 14.25
C HIS A 128 -5.64 -23.74 15.08
N VAL A 129 -5.30 -24.90 14.54
CA VAL A 129 -5.32 -26.16 15.29
C VAL A 129 -4.33 -26.12 16.47
N GLY A 130 -3.21 -25.38 16.32
CA GLY A 130 -2.20 -25.12 17.33
C GLY A 130 -1.91 -23.62 17.47
N ASN A 131 -0.77 -23.26 18.05
CA ASN A 131 -0.30 -21.87 18.12
C ASN A 131 0.40 -21.50 16.80
N GLY A 132 -0.38 -21.13 15.78
CA GLY A 132 0.14 -20.53 14.56
C GLY A 132 0.17 -18.99 14.65
N PRO A 133 0.82 -18.32 13.69
CA PRO A 133 0.89 -16.86 13.64
C PRO A 133 -0.48 -16.25 13.32
N LEU A 134 -0.78 -15.09 13.91
CA LEU A 134 -1.92 -14.30 13.46
C LEU A 134 -1.74 -13.96 11.98
N THR A 135 -2.72 -14.36 11.18
CA THR A 135 -2.71 -14.12 9.73
C THR A 135 -4.01 -13.44 9.32
N LEU A 136 -3.88 -12.35 8.59
CA LEU A 136 -5.01 -11.62 8.01
C LEU A 136 -4.90 -11.63 6.50
N CYS A 137 -6.05 -11.72 5.84
CA CYS A 137 -6.18 -11.57 4.42
C CYS A 137 -7.31 -10.56 4.15
N VAL A 138 -6.95 -9.38 3.66
CA VAL A 138 -7.91 -8.31 3.41
C VAL A 138 -8.04 -8.13 1.90
N THR A 139 -9.29 -8.06 1.44
CA THR A 139 -9.65 -7.77 0.05
C THR A 139 -10.33 -6.41 0.01
N VAL A 140 -9.89 -5.53 -0.88
CA VAL A 140 -10.55 -4.27 -1.18
C VAL A 140 -11.26 -4.36 -2.52
N LEU A 141 -12.48 -3.82 -2.56
CA LEU A 141 -13.22 -3.55 -3.78
C LEU A 141 -13.21 -2.03 -4.01
N ALA A 142 -12.98 -1.63 -5.25
CA ALA A 142 -12.92 -0.23 -5.65
C ALA A 142 -13.60 0.00 -6.99
N GLU A 143 -14.00 1.23 -7.26
CA GLU A 143 -14.54 1.68 -8.54
C GLU A 143 -13.59 2.70 -9.19
N PRO A 144 -13.62 2.84 -10.53
CA PRO A 144 -12.95 3.98 -11.16
C PRO A 144 -13.40 5.31 -10.55
N LEU A 145 -12.47 6.23 -10.37
CA LEU A 145 -12.81 7.60 -9.99
C LEU A 145 -13.63 8.24 -11.12
N GLU A 146 -14.69 8.98 -10.77
CA GLU A 146 -15.57 9.60 -11.75
C GLU A 146 -14.81 10.46 -12.77
N GLY A 147 -15.02 10.17 -14.05
CA GLY A 147 -14.35 10.84 -15.16
C GLY A 147 -12.87 10.47 -15.36
N VAL A 148 -12.33 9.53 -14.58
CA VAL A 148 -10.93 9.10 -14.65
C VAL A 148 -10.86 7.59 -14.97
N LYS A 149 -10.07 7.22 -15.94
CA LYS A 149 -9.72 5.81 -16.16
C LYS A 149 -8.71 5.38 -15.08
N PRO A 150 -8.81 4.13 -14.58
CA PRO A 150 -7.79 3.61 -13.68
C PRO A 150 -6.39 3.77 -14.27
N ILE A 151 -5.48 4.34 -13.50
CA ILE A 151 -4.09 4.46 -13.91
C ILE A 151 -3.42 3.11 -13.71
N LEU A 152 -2.70 2.66 -14.71
CA LEU A 152 -2.04 1.37 -14.67
C LEU A 152 -0.55 1.54 -14.35
N ARG A 153 0.07 0.45 -13.92
CA ARG A 153 1.52 0.35 -13.74
C ARG A 153 2.25 0.45 -15.08
N GLY A 154 1.68 -0.11 -16.15
CA GLY A 154 2.17 0.01 -17.53
C GLY A 154 1.48 1.15 -18.27
N GLY A 155 2.19 1.75 -19.22
CA GLY A 155 1.69 2.86 -20.04
C GLY A 155 2.63 4.05 -20.09
N ALA A 156 3.71 4.00 -19.33
CA ALA A 156 4.79 4.98 -19.41
C ALA A 156 5.48 4.97 -20.77
N ARG A 157 6.12 6.08 -21.13
CA ARG A 157 6.77 6.31 -22.42
C ARG A 157 8.21 6.74 -22.24
N ALA A 158 9.05 6.44 -23.22
CA ALA A 158 10.43 6.94 -23.22
C ALA A 158 10.42 8.48 -23.24
N GLY A 159 11.19 9.08 -22.34
CA GLY A 159 11.24 10.52 -22.11
C GLY A 159 10.36 11.00 -20.94
N ASP A 160 9.48 10.16 -20.39
CA ASP A 160 8.70 10.50 -19.21
C ASP A 160 9.62 10.76 -18.01
N GLN A 161 9.21 11.70 -17.16
CA GLN A 161 9.85 11.96 -15.88
C GLN A 161 9.21 11.09 -14.78
N LEU A 162 10.05 10.57 -13.90
CA LEU A 162 9.63 9.81 -12.72
C LEU A 162 9.58 10.68 -11.48
N PHE A 163 8.48 10.58 -10.76
CA PHE A 163 8.22 11.32 -9.53
C PHE A 163 7.82 10.37 -8.41
N VAL A 164 8.10 10.78 -7.18
CA VAL A 164 7.54 10.18 -5.97
C VAL A 164 6.83 11.21 -5.13
N THR A 165 5.82 10.77 -4.39
CA THR A 165 5.23 11.55 -3.29
C THR A 165 6.02 11.35 -2.01
N GLY A 166 5.94 12.32 -1.08
CA GLY A 166 6.50 12.22 0.27
C GLY A 166 8.00 11.99 0.34
N ALA A 167 8.42 11.09 1.22
CA ALA A 167 9.83 10.72 1.44
C ALA A 167 9.94 9.23 1.76
N LEU A 168 11.07 8.61 1.42
CA LEU A 168 11.29 7.18 1.35
C LEU A 168 12.25 6.65 2.41
N GLY A 169 12.09 5.40 2.76
CA GLY A 169 12.96 4.60 3.60
C GLY A 169 12.79 4.83 5.11
N GLY A 170 13.27 3.88 5.90
CA GLY A 170 13.17 3.91 7.36
C GLY A 170 11.78 3.59 7.91
N SER A 171 10.91 2.97 7.12
CA SER A 171 9.51 2.67 7.50
C SER A 171 9.41 1.61 8.59
N LEU A 172 10.39 0.70 8.68
CA LEU A 172 10.52 -0.32 9.72
C LEU A 172 11.58 0.10 10.74
N ALA A 173 11.17 0.30 11.99
CA ALA A 173 12.10 0.50 13.10
C ALA A 173 12.63 -0.84 13.64
N LYS A 174 13.82 -0.81 14.27
CA LYS A 174 14.47 -2.03 14.80
C LYS A 174 13.67 -2.78 15.87
N ASP A 175 12.77 -2.07 16.56
CA ASP A 175 11.84 -2.65 17.56
C ASP A 175 10.56 -3.23 16.95
N GLY A 176 10.45 -3.20 15.61
CA GLY A 176 9.27 -3.65 14.86
C GLY A 176 8.16 -2.61 14.77
N GLY A 177 8.35 -1.41 15.32
CA GLY A 177 7.48 -0.26 15.12
C GLY A 177 7.82 0.51 13.84
N GLY A 178 7.34 1.75 13.74
CA GLY A 178 7.71 2.64 12.67
C GLY A 178 6.57 3.11 11.80
N HIS A 179 6.93 3.80 10.71
CA HIS A 179 6.00 4.45 9.79
C HIS A 179 5.04 3.45 9.13
N HIS A 180 5.47 2.22 8.90
CA HIS A 180 4.66 1.16 8.30
C HIS A 180 3.34 0.85 9.03
N PHE A 181 3.18 1.27 10.29
CA PHE A 181 1.91 1.19 11.02
C PHE A 181 1.10 2.50 10.96
N THR A 182 1.74 3.61 10.65
CA THR A 182 1.14 4.95 10.77
C THR A 182 1.00 5.70 9.45
N PHE A 183 1.54 5.16 8.36
CA PHE A 183 1.44 5.81 7.05
C PHE A 183 -0.01 6.13 6.68
N GLU A 184 -0.19 7.17 5.91
CA GLU A 184 -1.49 7.54 5.35
C GLU A 184 -1.48 7.23 3.85
N PRO A 185 -2.34 6.30 3.37
CA PRO A 185 -2.43 5.99 1.95
C PRO A 185 -2.66 7.25 1.12
N ARG A 186 -1.94 7.39 0.02
CA ARG A 186 -1.94 8.59 -0.84
C ARG A 186 -3.19 8.69 -1.74
N LEU A 187 -4.37 8.36 -1.20
CA LEU A 187 -5.61 8.30 -1.96
C LEU A 187 -6.04 9.70 -2.47
N ALA A 188 -6.00 10.71 -1.61
CA ALA A 188 -6.36 12.07 -2.00
C ALA A 188 -5.35 12.67 -2.99
N GLU A 189 -4.07 12.38 -2.79
CA GLU A 189 -2.97 12.77 -3.68
C GLU A 189 -3.12 12.14 -5.06
N SER A 190 -3.42 10.84 -5.13
CA SER A 190 -3.62 10.13 -6.41
C SER A 190 -4.81 10.68 -7.19
N HIS A 191 -5.93 10.97 -6.52
CA HIS A 191 -7.08 11.61 -7.14
C HIS A 191 -6.74 13.02 -7.67
N ALA A 192 -5.96 13.79 -6.91
CA ALA A 192 -5.52 15.11 -7.32
C ALA A 192 -4.56 15.03 -8.52
N LEU A 193 -3.59 14.09 -8.52
CA LEU A 193 -2.68 13.84 -9.64
C LEU A 193 -3.45 13.46 -10.91
N ALA A 194 -4.39 12.52 -10.80
CA ALA A 194 -5.17 12.07 -11.95
C ALA A 194 -6.01 13.19 -12.58
N ARG A 195 -6.62 14.05 -11.75
CA ARG A 195 -7.38 15.21 -12.24
C ARG A 195 -6.49 16.31 -12.82
N LEU A 196 -5.33 16.58 -12.20
CA LEU A 196 -4.39 17.62 -12.62
C LEU A 196 -3.75 17.27 -13.96
N LEU A 197 -3.27 16.02 -14.08
CA LEU A 197 -2.44 15.60 -15.20
C LEU A 197 -3.25 15.00 -16.35
N GLY A 198 -4.40 14.38 -16.06
CA GLY A 198 -5.23 13.73 -17.07
C GLY A 198 -4.43 12.75 -17.91
N ALA A 199 -4.41 12.99 -19.25
CA ALA A 199 -3.70 12.15 -20.20
C ALA A 199 -2.16 12.22 -20.09
N ASN A 200 -1.61 13.15 -19.31
CA ASN A 200 -0.16 13.27 -19.10
C ASN A 200 0.35 12.40 -17.94
N LEU A 201 -0.53 11.79 -17.15
CA LEU A 201 -0.18 10.78 -16.14
C LEU A 201 -0.20 9.42 -16.83
N HIS A 202 0.98 8.91 -17.18
CA HIS A 202 1.07 7.74 -18.04
C HIS A 202 1.09 6.42 -17.27
N ALA A 203 1.70 6.39 -16.07
CA ALA A 203 1.76 5.20 -15.21
C ALA A 203 1.82 5.61 -13.74
N MET A 204 1.35 4.75 -12.85
CA MET A 204 1.43 4.96 -11.41
C MET A 204 1.37 3.62 -10.68
N MET A 205 2.04 3.54 -9.54
CA MET A 205 1.96 2.46 -8.57
C MET A 205 2.32 2.97 -7.17
N ASP A 206 2.05 2.20 -6.13
CA ASP A 206 2.57 2.46 -4.80
C ASP A 206 3.92 1.79 -4.56
N LEU A 207 4.63 2.21 -3.52
CA LEU A 207 5.93 1.70 -3.11
C LEU A 207 5.78 0.84 -1.86
N SER A 208 5.71 -0.46 -2.04
CA SER A 208 5.56 -1.45 -0.96
C SER A 208 6.81 -2.30 -0.74
N ASP A 209 7.50 -2.72 -1.81
CA ASP A 209 8.70 -3.56 -1.75
C ASP A 209 10.01 -2.75 -1.82
N GLY A 210 9.91 -1.43 -1.92
CA GLY A 210 11.00 -0.47 -2.08
C GLY A 210 11.20 -0.04 -3.53
N LEU A 211 11.68 1.20 -3.69
CA LEU A 211 11.76 1.87 -4.99
C LEU A 211 12.59 1.08 -6.02
N ALA A 212 13.65 0.39 -5.61
CA ALA A 212 14.46 -0.40 -6.54
C ALA A 212 13.64 -1.49 -7.22
N ARG A 213 12.81 -2.19 -6.47
CA ARG A 213 11.97 -3.28 -6.97
C ARG A 213 10.72 -2.76 -7.68
N ASP A 214 10.02 -1.85 -7.06
CA ASP A 214 8.76 -1.33 -7.59
C ASP A 214 9.00 -0.45 -8.83
N GLY A 215 10.09 0.33 -8.84
CA GLY A 215 10.53 1.07 -10.02
C GLY A 215 10.90 0.16 -11.20
N SER A 216 11.54 -1.00 -10.93
CA SER A 216 11.77 -2.01 -11.96
C SER A 216 10.46 -2.53 -12.55
N ARG A 217 9.47 -2.85 -11.70
CA ARG A 217 8.16 -3.36 -12.13
C ARG A 217 7.38 -2.36 -12.98
N LEU A 218 7.44 -1.06 -12.64
CA LEU A 218 6.82 -0.01 -13.45
C LEU A 218 7.47 0.09 -14.83
N ALA A 219 8.81 0.05 -14.87
CA ALA A 219 9.57 0.10 -16.11
C ALA A 219 9.33 -1.15 -16.97
N GLU A 220 9.38 -2.35 -16.39
CA GLU A 220 9.09 -3.63 -17.06
C GLU A 220 7.67 -3.65 -17.66
N ALA A 221 6.67 -3.21 -16.89
CA ALA A 221 5.28 -3.14 -17.35
C ALA A 221 5.10 -2.21 -18.55
N SER A 222 6.05 -1.29 -18.77
CA SER A 222 6.07 -0.35 -19.89
C SER A 222 7.10 -0.71 -20.97
N ALA A 223 7.84 -1.82 -20.83
CA ALA A 223 8.95 -2.22 -21.67
C ALA A 223 10.05 -1.12 -21.81
N LEU A 224 10.38 -0.47 -20.69
CA LEU A 224 11.33 0.64 -20.59
C LEU A 224 12.39 0.36 -19.53
N GLN A 225 13.35 1.27 -19.41
CA GLN A 225 14.31 1.33 -18.30
C GLN A 225 14.07 2.60 -17.49
N ALA A 226 13.91 2.45 -16.18
CA ALA A 226 13.90 3.55 -15.23
C ALA A 226 15.34 3.97 -14.91
N VAL A 227 15.65 5.24 -15.03
CA VAL A 227 16.92 5.85 -14.63
C VAL A 227 16.66 6.69 -13.39
N ILE A 228 17.15 6.24 -12.24
CA ILE A 228 17.01 6.91 -10.94
C ILE A 228 18.29 7.64 -10.59
N ILE A 229 18.17 8.86 -10.08
CA ILE A 229 19.30 9.68 -9.60
C ILE A 229 19.29 9.64 -8.06
N ALA A 230 20.27 8.94 -7.49
CA ALA A 230 20.33 8.69 -6.04
C ALA A 230 20.32 9.96 -5.17
N GLU A 231 20.95 11.03 -5.65
CA GLU A 231 21.02 12.31 -4.96
C GLU A 231 19.68 13.07 -4.92
N GLN A 232 18.73 12.68 -5.77
CA GLN A 232 17.40 13.29 -5.84
C GLN A 232 16.37 12.57 -4.96
N LEU A 233 16.74 11.44 -4.36
CA LEU A 233 15.81 10.68 -3.55
C LEU A 233 15.46 11.41 -2.25
N PRO A 234 14.17 11.65 -1.97
CA PRO A 234 13.73 12.26 -0.73
C PRO A 234 13.76 11.21 0.39
N CYS A 235 14.76 11.28 1.26
CA CYS A 235 14.92 10.35 2.37
C CYS A 235 14.21 10.85 3.62
N THR A 236 13.52 9.97 4.34
CA THR A 236 12.94 10.29 5.64
C THR A 236 14.03 10.54 6.70
N PRO A 237 13.76 11.29 7.78
CA PRO A 237 14.69 11.39 8.91
C PRO A 237 15.05 10.04 9.52
N ALA A 238 14.09 9.10 9.57
CA ALA A 238 14.32 7.74 10.06
C ALA A 238 15.29 6.97 9.15
N CYS A 239 15.15 7.11 7.84
CA CYS A 239 16.09 6.53 6.86
C CYS A 239 17.51 7.07 7.05
N VAL A 240 17.66 8.38 7.19
CA VAL A 240 18.96 9.03 7.44
C VAL A 240 19.59 8.54 8.75
N GLN A 241 18.78 8.37 9.80
CA GLN A 241 19.23 7.84 11.08
C GLN A 241 19.67 6.36 10.99
N ALA A 242 18.95 5.55 10.23
CA ALA A 242 19.23 4.12 10.09
C ALA A 242 20.48 3.84 9.22
N HIS A 243 20.65 4.60 8.12
CA HIS A 243 21.63 4.34 7.08
C HIS A 243 22.80 5.35 7.04
N THR A 244 22.81 6.39 7.85
CA THR A 244 23.67 7.58 7.76
C THR A 244 23.35 8.45 6.53
N GLN A 245 23.70 9.73 6.59
CA GLN A 245 23.42 10.67 5.50
C GLN A 245 24.01 10.23 4.15
N ALA A 246 25.24 9.68 4.18
CA ALA A 246 25.94 9.27 2.94
C ALA A 246 25.33 8.04 2.25
N LYS A 247 24.55 7.23 2.97
CA LYS A 247 23.95 5.98 2.48
C LYS A 247 22.41 5.97 2.53
N ALA A 248 21.80 7.07 2.93
CA ALA A 248 20.33 7.12 3.07
C ALA A 248 19.60 6.81 1.75
N TRP A 249 20.20 7.14 0.60
CA TRP A 249 19.67 6.77 -0.71
C TRP A 249 19.50 5.24 -0.89
N GLN A 250 20.35 4.41 -0.24
CA GLN A 250 20.22 2.96 -0.27
C GLN A 250 18.97 2.50 0.50
N GLY A 251 18.69 3.13 1.65
CA GLY A 251 17.47 2.90 2.40
C GLY A 251 16.24 3.35 1.62
N ALA A 252 16.28 4.53 1.01
CA ALA A 252 15.18 5.03 0.16
C ALA A 252 14.88 4.12 -1.04
N LEU A 253 15.90 3.41 -1.57
CA LEU A 253 15.71 2.42 -2.63
C LEU A 253 15.21 1.08 -2.11
N GLY A 254 15.58 0.67 -0.89
CA GLY A 254 15.46 -0.74 -0.51
C GLY A 254 14.70 -1.06 0.76
N ASP A 255 14.42 -0.12 1.66
CA ASP A 255 13.78 -0.45 2.95
C ASP A 255 12.33 -0.95 2.79
N GLY A 256 11.59 -0.41 1.82
CA GLY A 256 10.21 -0.81 1.55
C GLY A 256 9.20 -0.33 2.60
N GLU A 257 7.95 -0.72 2.39
CA GLU A 257 6.78 -0.35 3.20
C GLU A 257 6.59 1.18 3.36
N ASP A 258 6.97 1.95 2.34
CA ASP A 258 6.83 3.42 2.33
C ASP A 258 5.39 3.86 1.99
N TYR A 259 4.70 3.11 1.14
CA TYR A 259 3.33 3.38 0.68
C TYR A 259 3.15 4.80 0.12
N GLU A 260 4.22 5.32 -0.49
CA GLU A 260 4.19 6.51 -1.33
C GLU A 260 3.84 6.14 -2.77
N LEU A 261 3.48 7.11 -3.62
CA LEU A 261 3.22 6.87 -5.03
C LEU A 261 4.49 7.11 -5.86
N LEU A 262 4.78 6.16 -6.75
CA LEU A 262 5.71 6.30 -7.87
C LEU A 262 4.90 6.51 -9.14
N PHE A 263 5.19 7.56 -9.92
CA PHE A 263 4.41 7.83 -11.11
C PHE A 263 5.24 8.45 -12.23
N ALA A 264 4.81 8.18 -13.47
CA ALA A 264 5.43 8.66 -14.70
C ALA A 264 4.57 9.75 -15.34
N VAL A 265 5.20 10.88 -15.66
CA VAL A 265 4.56 12.06 -16.24
C VAL A 265 5.21 12.40 -17.58
N ALA A 266 4.40 12.78 -18.57
CA ALA A 266 4.84 13.20 -19.88
C ALA A 266 5.94 14.27 -19.80
N ALA A 267 6.94 14.17 -20.68
CA ALA A 267 8.04 15.12 -20.74
C ALA A 267 7.53 16.57 -20.94
N GLY A 268 8.17 17.50 -20.24
CA GLY A 268 7.87 18.94 -20.35
C GLY A 268 6.67 19.43 -19.55
N VAL A 269 5.94 18.55 -18.89
CA VAL A 269 4.87 18.94 -17.97
C VAL A 269 5.46 19.56 -16.70
N GLN A 270 4.99 20.76 -16.35
CA GLN A 270 5.41 21.44 -15.12
C GLN A 270 4.65 20.86 -13.93
N MET A 271 5.37 20.23 -13.02
CA MET A 271 4.79 19.67 -11.80
C MET A 271 4.82 20.69 -10.65
N PRO A 272 3.76 20.75 -9.83
CA PRO A 272 3.82 21.52 -8.58
C PRO A 272 4.79 20.84 -7.61
N SER A 273 5.29 21.59 -6.64
CA SER A 273 6.15 21.03 -5.59
C SER A 273 5.40 20.18 -4.55
N THR A 274 4.08 20.32 -4.47
CA THR A 274 3.22 19.58 -3.54
C THR A 274 1.88 19.22 -4.19
N ILE A 275 1.20 18.22 -3.65
CA ILE A 275 -0.12 17.75 -4.13
C ILE A 275 -1.04 17.37 -2.97
N GLY A 276 -2.34 17.41 -3.25
CA GLY A 276 -3.38 16.95 -2.31
C GLY A 276 -3.64 17.93 -1.16
N PRO A 277 -4.59 17.57 -0.29
CA PRO A 277 -5.04 18.48 0.79
C PRO A 277 -3.99 18.71 1.88
N ASN A 278 -3.04 17.78 2.03
CA ASN A 278 -1.98 17.86 3.04
C ASN A 278 -0.69 18.50 2.51
N ASN A 279 -0.70 19.06 1.29
CA ASN A 279 0.49 19.58 0.62
C ASN A 279 1.65 18.57 0.60
N THR A 280 1.35 17.31 0.27
CA THR A 280 2.34 16.24 0.19
C THR A 280 3.41 16.60 -0.85
N PRO A 281 4.70 16.59 -0.50
CA PRO A 281 5.78 16.92 -1.44
C PRO A 281 5.78 15.98 -2.65
N ILE A 282 6.19 16.51 -3.79
CA ILE A 282 6.47 15.76 -5.02
C ILE A 282 7.91 15.98 -5.41
N THR A 283 8.66 14.92 -5.64
CA THR A 283 10.06 14.98 -6.03
C THR A 283 10.28 14.26 -7.35
N CYS A 284 10.89 14.93 -8.32
CA CYS A 284 11.42 14.27 -9.52
C CYS A 284 12.67 13.48 -9.13
N ILE A 285 12.67 12.18 -9.39
CA ILE A 285 13.75 11.28 -9.00
C ILE A 285 14.51 10.69 -10.19
N GLY A 286 14.05 10.98 -11.41
CA GLY A 286 14.66 10.42 -12.60
C GLY A 286 13.76 10.47 -13.84
N SER A 287 13.97 9.54 -14.75
CA SER A 287 13.24 9.46 -16.01
C SER A 287 13.15 8.03 -16.54
N LEU A 288 12.32 7.84 -17.55
CA LEU A 288 12.20 6.60 -18.29
C LEU A 288 12.83 6.72 -19.69
N GLN A 289 13.54 5.70 -20.10
CA GLN A 289 14.16 5.64 -21.44
C GLN A 289 13.88 4.30 -22.10
N ALA A 290 14.10 4.22 -23.40
CA ALA A 290 14.07 2.96 -24.11
C ALA A 290 15.10 1.99 -23.50
N LEU A 291 14.75 0.73 -23.35
CA LEU A 291 15.66 -0.29 -22.86
C LEU A 291 16.81 -0.44 -23.90
N PRO A 292 18.08 -0.18 -23.52
CA PRO A 292 19.18 -0.19 -24.50
C PRO A 292 19.37 -1.53 -25.20
N PHE A 293 19.24 -2.64 -24.44
CA PHE A 293 19.29 -4.01 -24.96
C PHE A 293 18.22 -4.87 -24.27
N PRO A 294 17.70 -5.93 -24.92
CA PRO A 294 16.61 -6.76 -24.40
C PRO A 294 16.86 -7.42 -23.03
N ASN A 295 18.14 -7.60 -22.67
CA ASN A 295 18.55 -8.25 -21.40
C ASN A 295 19.09 -7.26 -20.36
N ASP A 296 18.99 -5.97 -20.59
CA ASP A 296 19.40 -4.96 -19.63
C ASP A 296 18.43 -4.92 -18.43
N THR A 297 18.93 -4.41 -17.30
CA THR A 297 18.11 -4.22 -16.12
C THR A 297 17.06 -3.14 -16.37
N ALA A 298 15.83 -3.39 -15.94
CA ALA A 298 14.73 -2.44 -16.06
C ALA A 298 14.93 -1.18 -15.20
N LEU A 299 15.84 -1.22 -14.23
CA LEU A 299 16.19 -0.06 -13.41
C LEU A 299 17.71 0.14 -13.37
N LEU A 300 18.13 1.36 -13.72
CA LEU A 300 19.48 1.88 -13.61
C LEU A 300 19.50 2.95 -12.51
N CYS A 301 20.33 2.79 -11.50
CA CYS A 301 20.57 3.81 -10.49
C CYS A 301 21.90 4.50 -10.73
N LEU A 302 21.92 5.83 -10.75
CA LEU A 302 23.12 6.65 -10.86
C LEU A 302 23.40 7.31 -9.50
N HIS A 303 24.63 7.13 -9.01
CA HIS A 303 25.15 7.82 -7.84
C HIS A 303 26.48 8.47 -8.20
N ASN A 304 26.62 9.80 -8.02
CA ASN A 304 27.78 10.60 -8.48
C ASN A 304 28.06 10.36 -9.99
N HIS A 305 27.00 10.33 -10.80
CA HIS A 305 27.05 10.05 -12.26
C HIS A 305 27.60 8.65 -12.63
N GLN A 306 27.74 7.74 -11.69
CA GLN A 306 28.17 6.38 -11.93
C GLN A 306 27.04 5.40 -11.69
N SER A 307 26.94 4.37 -12.52
CA SER A 307 25.99 3.27 -12.34
C SER A 307 26.34 2.49 -11.08
N VAL A 308 25.33 2.21 -10.25
CA VAL A 308 25.46 1.37 -9.06
C VAL A 308 24.51 0.18 -9.17
N ASP A 309 24.99 -0.98 -8.76
CA ASP A 309 24.17 -2.20 -8.70
C ASP A 309 23.22 -2.13 -7.50
N VAL A 310 21.93 -2.10 -7.79
CA VAL A 310 20.84 -2.07 -6.81
C VAL A 310 19.98 -3.33 -6.85
N SER A 311 20.40 -4.36 -7.58
CA SER A 311 19.65 -5.61 -7.78
C SER A 311 19.35 -6.37 -6.49
N LYS A 312 20.09 -6.10 -5.42
CA LYS A 312 19.92 -6.71 -4.10
C LYS A 312 19.12 -5.84 -3.12
N LEU A 313 18.72 -4.64 -3.54
CA LEU A 313 17.91 -3.75 -2.72
C LEU A 313 16.42 -4.05 -2.92
N GLY A 314 15.65 -3.89 -1.86
CA GLY A 314 14.20 -4.17 -1.84
C GLY A 314 13.85 -5.43 -1.04
N HIS A 315 12.59 -5.48 -0.61
CA HIS A 315 12.05 -6.65 0.11
C HIS A 315 11.83 -7.83 -0.85
N TRP A 316 12.65 -8.87 -0.70
CA TRP A 316 12.44 -10.14 -1.40
C TRP A 316 11.61 -11.06 -0.52
N HIS A 317 10.48 -11.55 -1.05
CA HIS A 317 9.63 -12.50 -0.32
C HIS A 317 10.34 -13.82 0.05
N ASP A 318 11.49 -14.10 -0.56
CA ASP A 318 12.27 -15.34 -0.37
C ASP A 318 13.44 -15.19 0.62
N SER A 319 13.69 -13.99 1.15
CA SER A 319 14.74 -13.77 2.16
C SER A 319 14.16 -13.87 3.57
N ILE A 320 14.13 -15.06 4.13
CA ILE A 320 14.04 -15.33 5.56
C ILE A 320 15.43 -15.75 6.04
#